data_dd59632c992bddfa0775928603838f03
#
_entry.id   dd59632c992bddfa0775928603838f03
#
_cell.length_a   1.000
_cell.length_b   1.000
_cell.length_c   1.000
_cell.angle_alpha   90.00
_cell.angle_beta   90.00
_cell.angle_gamma   90.00
#
_symmetry.space_group_name_H-M   'P 1'
#
loop_
_entity.id
_entity.type
_entity.pdbx_description
1 polymer ?
#
loop_
_entity_poly.entity_id
_entity_poly.type
_entity_poly.pdbx_seq_one_letter_code
_entity_poly.pdbx_strand_id
1 'polypeptide(L)'
;MAVAYIQEFPITNRSTENYDFVAEKIGDGPFDGLIAHTAGFDDEAGVFRILDIWESQEHAQRFLDEHVQPLVDQGPAAFPNPDNFTQPTRDGFYELHHAVSGAGAHAISS
;
A
#
# COMPACT_ATOMS: atom_id res chain seq x y z
N MET A 1 -14.11 11.20 -4.32
CA MET A 1 -13.00 12.09 -3.99
C MET A 1 -11.75 11.27 -3.85
N ALA A 2 -10.68 11.66 -4.50
CA ALA A 2 -9.42 10.93 -4.45
C ALA A 2 -8.83 10.96 -3.04
N VAL A 3 -8.21 9.85 -2.65
CA VAL A 3 -7.58 9.71 -1.34
C VAL A 3 -6.17 9.15 -1.49
N ALA A 4 -5.33 9.47 -0.52
CA ALA A 4 -4.07 8.76 -0.31
C ALA A 4 -4.29 7.70 0.77
N TYR A 5 -3.73 6.52 0.54
CA TYR A 5 -3.63 5.49 1.56
C TYR A 5 -2.15 5.34 1.92
N ILE A 6 -1.82 5.49 3.18
CA ILE A 6 -0.44 5.46 3.64
C ILE A 6 -0.27 4.43 4.74
N GLN A 7 0.78 3.61 4.60
CA GLN A 7 1.25 2.72 5.66
C GLN A 7 2.73 2.94 5.87
N GLU A 8 3.15 2.99 7.12
CA GLU A 8 4.56 3.11 7.46
C GLU A 8 4.95 2.02 8.44
N PHE A 9 5.98 1.27 8.09
CA PHE A 9 6.52 0.19 8.91
C PHE A 9 7.92 0.58 9.36
N PRO A 10 8.27 0.40 10.65
CA PRO A 10 9.63 0.74 11.10
C PRO A 10 10.65 -0.14 10.39
N ILE A 11 11.78 0.45 9.99
CA ILE A 11 12.87 -0.31 9.39
C ILE A 11 13.60 -1.05 10.51
N THR A 12 13.51 -2.38 10.50
CA THR A 12 14.26 -3.25 11.41
C THR A 12 15.43 -3.90 10.69
N ASN A 13 15.23 -4.18 9.41
CA ASN A 13 16.24 -4.60 8.45
C ASN A 13 15.76 -4.12 7.08
N ARG A 14 16.52 -4.34 6.04
CA ARG A 14 16.13 -3.85 4.71
C ARG A 14 15.54 -4.96 3.83
N SER A 15 15.01 -6.00 4.45
CA SER A 15 14.35 -7.07 3.70
C SER A 15 13.00 -6.62 3.15
N THR A 16 12.75 -6.91 1.88
CA THR A 16 11.46 -6.69 1.22
C THR A 16 10.74 -8.00 0.94
N GLU A 17 11.20 -9.10 1.53
CA GLU A 17 10.67 -10.43 1.23
C GLU A 17 9.15 -10.54 1.45
N ASN A 18 8.66 -10.02 2.58
CA ASN A 18 7.23 -10.08 2.89
C ASN A 18 6.42 -9.20 1.94
N TYR A 19 6.91 -8.01 1.63
CA TYR A 19 6.26 -7.13 0.66
C TYR A 19 6.20 -7.80 -0.73
N ASP A 20 7.33 -8.35 -1.18
CA ASP A 20 7.42 -8.99 -2.48
C ASP A 20 6.50 -10.22 -2.58
N PHE A 21 6.38 -10.96 -1.48
CA PHE A 21 5.45 -12.09 -1.39
C PHE A 21 4.00 -11.64 -1.62
N VAL A 22 3.58 -10.59 -0.93
CA VAL A 22 2.22 -10.04 -1.08
C VAL A 22 2.01 -9.52 -2.50
N ALA A 23 2.97 -8.77 -3.04
CA ALA A 23 2.90 -8.20 -4.38
C ALA A 23 2.77 -9.30 -5.44
N GLU A 24 3.52 -10.39 -5.29
CA GLU A 24 3.44 -11.53 -6.20
C GLU A 24 2.07 -12.21 -6.15
N LYS A 25 1.52 -12.39 -4.95
CA LYS A 25 0.20 -13.02 -4.78
C LYS A 25 -0.92 -12.17 -5.35
N ILE A 26 -0.83 -10.86 -5.23
CA ILE A 26 -1.84 -9.93 -5.73
C ILE A 26 -1.72 -9.75 -7.24
N GLY A 27 -0.50 -9.73 -7.77
CA GLY A 27 -0.22 -9.50 -9.19
C GLY A 27 -0.17 -8.01 -9.53
N ASP A 28 -0.12 -7.73 -10.83
CA ASP A 28 0.12 -6.37 -11.35
C ASP A 28 -1.16 -5.61 -11.73
N GLY A 29 -2.31 -6.22 -11.49
CA GLY A 29 -3.58 -5.59 -11.82
C GLY A 29 -4.05 -5.89 -13.25
N PRO A 30 -4.92 -5.03 -13.83
CA PRO A 30 -5.34 -3.73 -13.30
C PRO A 30 -6.19 -3.81 -12.03
N PHE A 31 -6.15 -2.73 -11.25
CA PHE A 31 -6.94 -2.63 -10.02
C PHE A 31 -7.90 -1.45 -10.13
N ASP A 32 -9.18 -1.73 -9.89
CA ASP A 32 -10.23 -0.72 -10.03
C ASP A 32 -10.01 0.44 -9.07
N GLY A 33 -9.92 1.64 -9.63
CA GLY A 33 -9.76 2.88 -8.88
C GLY A 33 -8.35 3.23 -8.45
N LEU A 34 -7.35 2.39 -8.74
CA LEU A 34 -5.96 2.70 -8.40
C LEU A 34 -5.37 3.69 -9.40
N ILE A 35 -4.87 4.82 -8.90
CA ILE A 35 -4.19 5.83 -9.71
C ILE A 35 -2.67 5.60 -9.69
N ALA A 36 -2.12 5.34 -8.51
CA ALA A 36 -0.69 5.06 -8.35
C ALA A 36 -0.44 4.23 -7.10
N HIS A 37 0.55 3.36 -7.17
CA HIS A 37 1.03 2.57 -6.03
C HIS A 37 2.53 2.77 -5.92
N THR A 38 3.01 3.05 -4.72
CA THR A 38 4.44 3.20 -4.46
C THR A 38 4.82 2.49 -3.17
N ALA A 39 6.06 2.01 -3.12
CA ALA A 39 6.63 1.42 -1.92
C ALA A 39 8.12 1.70 -1.91
N GLY A 40 8.67 2.08 -0.76
CA GLY A 40 10.08 2.38 -0.68
C GLY A 40 10.54 2.68 0.73
N PHE A 41 11.87 2.72 0.88
CA PHE A 41 12.50 3.06 2.15
C PHE A 41 12.70 4.56 2.24
N ASP A 42 12.20 5.14 3.33
CA ASP A 42 12.51 6.51 3.72
C ASP A 42 13.45 6.42 4.92
N ASP A 43 14.75 6.46 4.64
CA ASP A 43 15.78 6.28 5.67
C ASP A 43 15.79 7.43 6.67
N GLU A 44 15.47 8.64 6.23
CA GLU A 44 15.41 9.80 7.11
C GLU A 44 14.29 9.66 8.15
N ALA A 45 13.14 9.15 7.72
CA ALA A 45 12.02 8.90 8.61
C ALA A 45 12.13 7.55 9.35
N GLY A 46 13.03 6.67 8.91
CA GLY A 46 13.22 5.36 9.51
C GLY A 46 12.11 4.36 9.19
N VAL A 47 11.46 4.51 8.05
CA VAL A 47 10.30 3.67 7.70
C VAL A 47 10.40 3.12 6.28
N PHE A 48 9.77 1.96 6.08
CA PHE A 48 9.37 1.49 4.76
C PHE A 48 7.93 1.98 4.56
N ARG A 49 7.73 2.79 3.53
CA ARG A 49 6.44 3.45 3.29
C ARG A 49 5.77 2.90 2.06
N ILE A 50 4.48 2.57 2.22
CA ILE A 50 3.58 2.30 1.11
C ILE A 50 2.67 3.51 0.99
N LEU A 51 2.61 4.10 -0.19
CA LEU A 51 1.76 5.26 -0.47
C LEU A 51 1.02 5.01 -1.77
N ASP A 52 -0.29 4.91 -1.68
CA ASP A 52 -1.17 4.68 -2.82
C ASP A 52 -2.10 5.86 -3.01
N ILE A 53 -2.41 6.14 -4.27
CA ILE A 53 -3.41 7.13 -4.65
C ILE A 53 -4.58 6.38 -5.27
N TRP A 54 -5.77 6.57 -4.73
CA TRP A 54 -7.00 5.91 -5.16
C TRP A 54 -8.06 6.94 -5.54
N GLU A 55 -8.93 6.57 -6.47
CA GLU A 55 -10.05 7.43 -6.87
C GLU A 55 -11.03 7.69 -5.72
N SER A 56 -11.15 6.73 -4.80
CA SER A 56 -11.96 6.89 -3.59
C SER A 56 -11.50 5.96 -2.50
N GLN A 57 -11.89 6.25 -1.26
CA GLN A 57 -11.63 5.35 -0.13
C GLN A 57 -12.34 4.02 -0.29
N GLU A 58 -13.52 4.00 -0.91
CA GLU A 58 -14.27 2.77 -1.16
C GLU A 58 -13.50 1.81 -2.08
N HIS A 59 -12.87 2.34 -3.13
CA HIS A 59 -12.03 1.55 -4.02
C HIS A 59 -10.85 0.95 -3.26
N ALA A 60 -10.18 1.77 -2.45
CA ALA A 60 -9.05 1.31 -1.65
C ALA A 60 -9.46 0.24 -0.65
N GLN A 61 -10.56 0.46 0.05
CA GLN A 61 -11.05 -0.47 1.07
C GLN A 61 -11.42 -1.82 0.45
N ARG A 62 -12.06 -1.79 -0.72
CA ARG A 62 -12.40 -3.02 -1.45
C ARG A 62 -11.15 -3.81 -1.83
N PHE A 63 -10.13 -3.11 -2.32
CA PHE A 63 -8.86 -3.75 -2.66
C PHE A 63 -8.22 -4.40 -1.43
N LEU A 64 -8.18 -3.69 -0.32
CA LEU A 64 -7.62 -4.21 0.93
C LEU A 64 -8.39 -5.45 1.40
N ASP A 65 -9.71 -5.39 1.39
CA ASP A 65 -10.55 -6.48 1.87
C ASP A 65 -10.47 -7.72 0.98
N GLU A 66 -10.38 -7.54 -0.32
CA GLU A 66 -10.39 -8.65 -1.29
C GLU A 66 -9.01 -9.26 -1.54
N HIS A 67 -7.94 -8.45 -1.49
CA HIS A 67 -6.62 -8.89 -1.91
C HIS A 67 -5.58 -8.94 -0.81
N VAL A 68 -5.62 -8.01 0.14
CA VAL A 68 -4.56 -7.87 1.16
C VAL A 68 -4.95 -8.59 2.44
N GLN A 69 -6.13 -8.32 2.97
CA GLN A 69 -6.56 -8.86 4.25
C GLN A 69 -6.55 -10.39 4.32
N PRO A 70 -6.97 -11.13 3.27
CA PRO A 70 -6.88 -12.59 3.31
C PRO A 70 -5.45 -13.12 3.48
N LEU A 71 -4.45 -12.41 2.94
CA LEU A 71 -3.06 -12.80 3.11
C LEU A 71 -2.57 -12.50 4.52
N VAL A 72 -2.90 -11.32 5.05
CA VAL A 72 -2.52 -10.92 6.40
C VAL A 72 -3.16 -11.83 7.44
N ASP A 73 -4.39 -12.26 7.22
CA ASP A 73 -5.14 -13.13 8.14
C ASP A 73 -4.51 -14.51 8.28
N GLN A 74 -3.66 -14.93 7.35
CA GLN A 74 -2.93 -16.19 7.46
C GLN A 74 -1.88 -16.16 8.57
N GLY A 75 -1.49 -14.98 9.03
CA GLY A 75 -0.53 -14.80 10.10
C GLY A 75 0.93 -14.85 9.65
N PRO A 76 1.87 -14.53 10.58
CA PRO A 76 3.29 -14.42 10.24
C PRO A 76 3.90 -15.69 9.64
N ALA A 77 3.46 -16.87 10.06
CA ALA A 77 4.02 -18.15 9.61
C ALA A 77 3.81 -18.39 8.11
N ALA A 78 2.83 -17.72 7.50
CA ALA A 78 2.56 -17.85 6.06
C ALA A 78 3.51 -17.02 5.20
N PHE A 79 4.29 -16.11 5.81
CA PHE A 79 5.18 -15.21 5.11
C PHE A 79 6.60 -15.75 5.04
N PRO A 80 7.38 -15.37 4.00
CA PRO A 80 8.75 -15.89 3.84
C PRO A 80 9.70 -15.47 4.95
N ASN A 81 9.44 -14.33 5.60
CA ASN A 81 10.23 -13.86 6.72
C ASN A 81 9.33 -13.51 7.91
N PRO A 82 8.91 -14.55 8.70
CA PRO A 82 7.98 -14.33 9.82
C PRO A 82 8.50 -13.34 10.86
N ASP A 83 9.81 -13.28 11.08
CA ASP A 83 10.41 -12.39 12.06
C ASP A 83 10.28 -10.92 11.66
N ASN A 84 10.07 -10.64 10.38
CA ASN A 84 9.90 -9.30 9.84
C ASN A 84 8.43 -8.93 9.62
N PHE A 85 7.52 -9.75 10.10
CA PHE A 85 6.09 -9.46 10.03
C PHE A 85 5.73 -8.52 11.17
N THR A 86 5.64 -7.22 10.88
CA THR A 86 5.41 -6.17 11.87
C THR A 86 4.12 -5.42 11.56
N GLN A 87 3.60 -4.76 12.60
CA GLN A 87 2.45 -3.88 12.44
C GLN A 87 2.91 -2.49 11.99
N PRO A 88 2.13 -1.81 11.15
CA PRO A 88 2.47 -0.44 10.76
C PRO A 88 2.38 0.50 11.97
N THR A 89 3.26 1.49 12.00
CA THR A 89 3.20 2.59 12.97
C THR A 89 2.27 3.71 12.49
N ARG A 90 1.99 3.72 11.18
CA ARG A 90 1.01 4.61 10.58
C ARG A 90 0.21 3.83 9.55
N ASP A 91 -1.11 3.97 9.57
CA ASP A 91 -2.01 3.27 8.66
C ASP A 91 -3.29 4.10 8.56
N GLY A 92 -3.55 4.68 7.40
CA GLY A 92 -4.73 5.51 7.27
C GLY A 92 -4.89 6.17 5.91
N PHE A 93 -5.95 6.95 5.82
CA PHE A 93 -6.34 7.68 4.63
C PHE A 93 -6.37 9.17 4.88
N TYR A 94 -6.10 9.95 3.84
CA TYR A 94 -6.45 11.36 3.85
C TYR A 94 -6.96 11.78 2.46
N GLU A 95 -7.87 12.75 2.45
CA GLU A 95 -8.43 13.28 1.21
C GLU A 95 -7.38 14.10 0.48
N LEU A 96 -7.38 13.97 -0.84
CA LEU A 96 -6.49 14.73 -1.69
C LEU A 96 -7.21 15.93 -2.27
N HIS A 97 -6.52 17.08 -2.25
CA HIS A 97 -6.99 18.26 -2.94
C HIS A 97 -6.83 18.12 -4.46
N HIS A 98 -5.76 17.45 -4.89
CA HIS A 98 -5.43 17.30 -6.31
C HIS A 98 -4.58 16.05 -6.50
N ALA A 99 -4.87 15.29 -7.55
CA ALA A 99 -4.08 14.14 -7.95
C ALA A 99 -4.07 14.04 -9.48
N VAL A 100 -2.91 13.77 -10.03
CA VAL A 100 -2.70 13.63 -11.48
C VAL A 100 -1.83 12.40 -11.73
N SER A 101 -2.23 11.54 -12.68
CA SER A 101 -1.33 10.48 -13.14
C SER A 101 -0.38 11.05 -14.20
N GLY A 102 0.84 10.49 -14.27
CA GLY A 102 1.84 10.90 -15.24
C GLY A 102 1.41 10.69 -16.68
N ALA A 103 0.46 9.78 -16.92
CA ALA A 103 -0.10 9.52 -18.25
C ALA A 103 -1.21 10.52 -18.64
N GLY A 104 -1.65 11.37 -17.70
CA GLY A 104 -2.75 12.32 -17.94
C GLY A 104 -4.13 11.67 -18.00
N ALA A 105 -4.22 10.37 -17.73
CA ALA A 105 -5.49 9.63 -17.80
C ALA A 105 -6.42 9.93 -16.61
N HIS A 106 -5.84 10.32 -15.48
CA HIS A 106 -6.56 10.70 -14.27
C HIS A 106 -6.05 12.04 -13.78
N ALA A 107 -6.94 13.01 -13.72
CA ALA A 107 -6.67 14.31 -13.10
C ALA A 107 -7.88 14.64 -12.22
N ILE A 108 -7.68 14.53 -10.91
CA ILE A 108 -8.76 14.65 -9.93
C ILE A 108 -8.41 15.79 -8.99
N SER A 109 -9.34 16.72 -8.85
CA SER A 109 -9.21 17.85 -7.93
C SER A 109 -10.44 17.98 -7.07
N SER A 110 -10.26 18.39 -5.84
CA SER A 110 -11.37 18.63 -4.92
C SER A 110 -11.17 19.90 -4.10
#